data_98f3d00fa5c383fbb2e3b9263c260742
#
_entry.id   98f3d00fa5c383fbb2e3b9263c260742
#
_cell.length_a   1.000
_cell.length_b   1.000
_cell.length_c   1.000
_cell.angle_alpha   90.00
_cell.angle_beta   90.00
_cell.angle_gamma   90.00
#
_symmetry.space_group_name_H-M   'P 1'
#
loop_
_entity.id
_entity.type
_entity.pdbx_description
1 polymer ?
#
loop_
_entity_poly.entity_id
_entity_poly.type
_entity_poly.pdbx_seq_one_letter_code
_entity_poly.pdbx_strand_id
1 'polypeptide(L)'
;MRAGRVLIAAAAVAMMAAAPAMAHIDVLPQRVELEQSTEFTVRVPTEREVPTVAVRVDFPRQVTVYAFAPAPRGWTMTQRRAANGSVIGVVYRGGTIPVGGYLDFTFLGTPFSKGQTVWKAYQTYGDGKVKPWSGPPEDPGAISEESGPTAPGPAAAVQVV
;
A
#
# COMPACT_ATOMS: atom_id res chain seq x y z
N MET A 1 -33.81 -48.57 41.04
CA MET A 1 -32.47 -47.98 40.81
C MET A 1 -32.38 -47.46 39.38
N ARG A 2 -32.48 -46.17 39.13
CA ARG A 2 -32.38 -45.57 37.82
C ARG A 2 -31.12 -44.73 37.73
N ALA A 3 -30.13 -45.19 36.97
CA ALA A 3 -28.89 -44.51 36.74
C ALA A 3 -29.11 -43.38 35.69
N GLY A 4 -28.98 -42.11 36.13
CA GLY A 4 -29.03 -40.97 35.25
C GLY A 4 -27.68 -40.81 34.47
N ARG A 5 -27.78 -40.82 33.14
CA ARG A 5 -26.64 -40.49 32.26
C ARG A 5 -26.60 -38.98 32.09
N VAL A 6 -25.58 -38.36 32.65
CA VAL A 6 -25.23 -36.95 32.43
C VAL A 6 -24.50 -36.87 31.07
N LEU A 7 -25.11 -36.28 30.07
CA LEU A 7 -24.47 -35.92 28.80
C LEU A 7 -23.79 -34.58 28.97
N ILE A 8 -22.46 -34.59 29.04
CA ILE A 8 -21.63 -33.39 28.96
C ILE A 8 -21.48 -33.04 27.48
N ALA A 9 -22.20 -32.02 27.02
CA ALA A 9 -22.01 -31.42 25.70
C ALA A 9 -20.76 -30.53 25.76
N ALA A 10 -19.66 -31.01 25.19
CA ALA A 10 -18.47 -30.19 24.97
C ALA A 10 -18.74 -29.23 23.79
N ALA A 11 -19.00 -27.98 24.07
CA ALA A 11 -19.04 -26.91 23.07
C ALA A 11 -17.60 -26.59 22.62
N ALA A 12 -17.20 -27.10 21.48
CA ALA A 12 -15.97 -26.71 20.80
C ALA A 12 -16.16 -25.29 20.24
N VAL A 13 -15.66 -24.29 20.94
CA VAL A 13 -15.51 -22.93 20.41
C VAL A 13 -14.38 -22.98 19.37
N ALA A 14 -14.74 -23.05 18.09
CA ALA A 14 -13.81 -22.83 17.01
C ALA A 14 -13.39 -21.36 17.05
N MET A 15 -12.22 -21.06 17.63
CA MET A 15 -11.55 -19.80 17.42
C MET A 15 -11.17 -19.75 15.93
N MET A 16 -11.99 -19.08 15.12
CA MET A 16 -11.56 -18.62 13.82
C MET A 16 -10.40 -17.64 14.07
N ALA A 17 -9.18 -18.09 13.92
CA ALA A 17 -8.04 -17.22 13.75
C ALA A 17 -8.32 -16.42 12.47
N ALA A 18 -8.80 -15.18 12.61
CA ALA A 18 -8.80 -14.25 11.50
C ALA A 18 -7.34 -14.10 11.08
N ALA A 19 -6.98 -14.64 9.91
CA ALA A 19 -5.70 -14.32 9.31
C ALA A 19 -5.59 -12.79 9.25
N PRO A 20 -4.48 -12.19 9.69
CA PRO A 20 -4.29 -10.77 9.52
C PRO A 20 -4.48 -10.48 8.03
N ALA A 21 -5.48 -9.64 7.70
CA ALA A 21 -5.63 -9.11 6.37
C ALA A 21 -4.38 -8.26 6.12
N MET A 22 -3.43 -8.82 5.39
CA MET A 22 -2.23 -8.09 4.97
C MET A 22 -2.70 -6.98 4.04
N ALA A 23 -2.66 -5.76 4.52
CA ALA A 23 -3.04 -4.60 3.73
C ALA A 23 -1.79 -4.04 3.06
N HIS A 24 -1.52 -4.45 1.83
CA HIS A 24 -0.42 -3.93 1.02
C HIS A 24 -0.68 -2.46 0.65
N ILE A 25 0.38 -1.76 0.24
CA ILE A 25 0.19 -0.47 -0.42
C ILE A 25 -0.46 -0.72 -1.78
N ASP A 26 -1.60 -0.07 -2.00
CA ASP A 26 -2.33 -0.15 -3.27
C ASP A 26 -2.22 1.14 -4.06
N VAL A 27 -2.32 1.03 -5.39
CA VAL A 27 -2.49 2.17 -6.29
C VAL A 27 -3.80 2.01 -7.05
N LEU A 28 -4.66 2.99 -6.90
CA LEU A 28 -5.99 3.02 -7.50
C LEU A 28 -6.08 4.13 -8.56
N PRO A 29 -6.84 3.90 -9.64
CA PRO A 29 -7.47 2.63 -10.03
C PRO A 29 -6.43 1.62 -10.55
N GLN A 30 -6.72 0.33 -10.42
CA GLN A 30 -5.83 -0.75 -10.85
C GLN A 30 -5.80 -0.96 -12.38
N ARG A 31 -6.71 -0.30 -13.10
CA ARG A 31 -6.78 -0.32 -14.57
C ARG A 31 -7.08 1.08 -15.08
N VAL A 32 -6.34 1.53 -16.09
CA VAL A 32 -6.44 2.86 -16.67
C VAL A 32 -6.31 2.80 -18.19
N GLU A 33 -6.83 3.81 -18.87
CA GLU A 33 -6.73 3.95 -20.32
C GLU A 33 -5.42 4.66 -20.71
N LEU A 34 -4.84 4.22 -21.83
CA LEU A 34 -3.68 4.87 -22.42
C LEU A 34 -3.99 6.34 -22.78
N GLU A 35 -3.01 7.23 -22.54
CA GLU A 35 -3.08 8.66 -22.87
C GLU A 35 -4.23 9.45 -22.19
N GLN A 36 -4.93 8.84 -21.24
CA GLN A 36 -5.94 9.55 -20.45
C GLN A 36 -5.37 10.08 -19.14
N SER A 37 -5.68 11.35 -18.86
CA SER A 37 -5.42 11.95 -17.55
C SER A 37 -6.21 11.19 -16.48
N THR A 38 -5.51 10.63 -15.51
CA THR A 38 -6.08 9.78 -14.47
C THR A 38 -5.66 10.30 -13.09
N GLU A 39 -6.60 10.29 -12.16
CA GLU A 39 -6.30 10.46 -10.75
C GLU A 39 -5.81 9.14 -10.17
N PHE A 40 -4.57 9.12 -9.72
CA PHE A 40 -3.98 7.99 -9.02
C PHE A 40 -4.00 8.25 -7.51
N THR A 41 -4.42 7.25 -6.76
CA THR A 41 -4.41 7.28 -5.30
C THR A 41 -3.52 6.16 -4.77
N VAL A 42 -2.47 6.53 -4.05
CA VAL A 42 -1.63 5.58 -3.30
C VAL A 42 -2.23 5.45 -1.91
N ARG A 43 -2.79 4.29 -1.61
CA ARG A 43 -3.36 3.95 -0.30
C ARG A 43 -2.31 3.25 0.55
N VAL A 44 -2.03 3.82 1.71
CA VAL A 44 -0.98 3.34 2.62
C VAL A 44 -1.62 2.95 3.96
N PRO A 45 -1.80 1.67 4.23
CA PRO A 45 -2.22 1.20 5.54
C PRO A 45 -1.03 1.11 6.50
N THR A 46 -1.31 1.16 7.80
CA THR A 46 -0.33 0.84 8.84
C THR A 46 -0.63 -0.54 9.42
N GLU A 47 0.17 -1.54 9.04
CA GLU A 47 0.00 -2.94 9.44
C GLU A 47 0.77 -3.31 10.71
N ARG A 48 1.84 -2.56 11.00
CA ARG A 48 2.67 -2.78 12.20
C ARG A 48 2.06 -2.12 13.41
N GLU A 49 2.44 -2.63 14.61
CA GLU A 49 2.11 -2.02 15.91
C GLU A 49 2.85 -0.69 16.17
N VAL A 50 3.39 -0.07 15.11
CA VAL A 50 4.11 1.20 15.13
C VAL A 50 3.55 2.07 14.02
N PRO A 51 3.21 3.34 14.28
CA PRO A 51 2.61 4.22 13.28
C PRO A 51 3.56 4.51 12.13
N THR A 52 3.00 4.76 10.94
CA THR A 52 3.74 5.25 9.77
C THR A 52 3.98 6.76 9.89
N VAL A 53 5.21 7.21 9.65
CA VAL A 53 5.60 8.63 9.79
C VAL A 53 6.17 9.26 8.52
N ALA A 54 6.49 8.44 7.51
CA ALA A 54 6.86 8.94 6.18
C ALA A 54 6.50 7.91 5.11
N VAL A 55 6.21 8.41 3.90
CA VAL A 55 5.93 7.61 2.71
C VAL A 55 6.67 8.20 1.53
N ARG A 56 7.46 7.38 0.84
CA ARG A 56 8.05 7.71 -0.46
C ARG A 56 7.38 6.87 -1.53
N VAL A 57 7.00 7.49 -2.64
CA VAL A 57 6.50 6.81 -3.82
C VAL A 57 7.43 7.10 -4.99
N ASP A 58 7.89 6.07 -5.67
CA ASP A 58 8.64 6.17 -6.92
C ASP A 58 7.71 5.85 -8.08
N PHE A 59 7.57 6.78 -9.02
CA PHE A 59 6.64 6.67 -10.15
C PHE A 59 7.21 5.77 -11.25
N PRO A 60 6.37 4.95 -11.89
CA PRO A 60 6.78 4.18 -13.05
C PRO A 60 7.14 5.11 -14.21
N ARG A 61 8.14 4.72 -14.99
CA ARG A 61 8.60 5.53 -16.12
C ARG A 61 7.56 5.72 -17.22
N GLN A 62 6.57 4.85 -17.27
CA GLN A 62 5.47 4.86 -18.26
C GLN A 62 4.33 5.82 -17.91
N VAL A 63 4.41 6.53 -16.78
CA VAL A 63 3.39 7.50 -16.35
C VAL A 63 4.04 8.85 -16.08
N THR A 64 3.52 9.90 -16.73
CA THR A 64 3.91 11.27 -16.41
C THR A 64 2.99 11.82 -15.33
N VAL A 65 3.52 12.00 -14.12
CA VAL A 65 2.79 12.66 -13.02
C VAL A 65 3.08 14.15 -13.05
N TYR A 66 2.04 15.00 -13.02
CA TYR A 66 2.16 16.45 -13.25
C TYR A 66 1.42 17.33 -12.24
N ALA A 67 0.46 16.80 -11.48
CA ALA A 67 -0.25 17.55 -10.45
C ALA A 67 -0.47 16.70 -9.20
N PHE A 68 -0.48 17.34 -8.05
CA PHE A 68 -0.60 16.70 -6.75
C PHE A 68 -1.76 17.32 -5.98
N ALA A 69 -2.58 16.51 -5.34
CA ALA A 69 -3.50 17.00 -4.35
C ALA A 69 -2.74 17.65 -3.19
N PRO A 70 -3.34 18.59 -2.47
CA PRO A 70 -2.74 19.11 -1.25
C PRO A 70 -2.36 17.95 -0.31
N ALA A 71 -1.19 18.06 0.32
CA ALA A 71 -0.78 17.06 1.28
C ALA A 71 -1.84 16.94 2.41
N PRO A 72 -2.13 15.74 2.92
CA PRO A 72 -3.03 15.58 4.03
C PRO A 72 -2.60 16.44 5.24
N ARG A 73 -3.57 16.81 6.08
CA ARG A 73 -3.29 17.65 7.24
C ARG A 73 -2.16 17.09 8.11
N GLY A 74 -1.18 17.93 8.41
CA GLY A 74 0.01 17.56 9.19
C GLY A 74 1.15 16.97 8.35
N TRP A 75 0.91 16.71 7.06
CA TRP A 75 1.93 16.20 6.16
C TRP A 75 2.51 17.30 5.29
N THR A 76 3.79 17.17 4.95
CA THR A 76 4.47 17.93 3.91
C THR A 76 4.82 17.03 2.75
N MET A 77 4.78 17.58 1.53
CA MET A 77 5.10 16.87 0.31
C MET A 77 6.33 17.49 -0.36
N THR A 78 7.26 16.65 -0.79
CA THR A 78 8.42 17.05 -1.57
C THR A 78 8.52 16.19 -2.82
N GLN A 79 8.54 16.82 -4.00
CA GLN A 79 8.74 16.13 -5.27
C GLN A 79 10.21 15.70 -5.42
N ARG A 80 10.40 14.49 -5.91
CA ARG A 80 11.69 13.98 -6.37
C ARG A 80 11.80 14.19 -7.87
N ARG A 81 12.88 14.80 -8.31
CA ARG A 81 13.12 15.09 -9.73
C ARG A 81 14.41 14.43 -10.22
N ALA A 82 14.38 13.98 -11.46
CA ALA A 82 15.57 13.56 -12.19
C ALA A 82 16.39 14.79 -12.63
N ALA A 83 17.62 14.55 -13.13
CA ALA A 83 18.51 15.63 -13.59
C ALA A 83 17.92 16.48 -14.73
N ASN A 84 17.02 15.90 -15.55
CA ASN A 84 16.30 16.59 -16.63
C ASN A 84 15.05 17.35 -16.14
N GLY A 85 14.81 17.42 -14.82
CA GLY A 85 13.67 18.09 -14.21
C GLY A 85 12.38 17.27 -14.13
N SER A 86 12.31 16.08 -14.75
CA SER A 86 11.12 15.23 -14.69
C SER A 86 10.82 14.79 -13.27
N VAL A 87 9.55 14.78 -12.89
CA VAL A 87 9.11 14.27 -11.60
C VAL A 87 9.13 12.74 -11.64
N ILE A 88 9.94 12.14 -10.77
CA ILE A 88 10.15 10.68 -10.70
C ILE A 88 9.60 10.07 -9.42
N GLY A 89 9.05 10.87 -8.54
CA GLY A 89 8.50 10.40 -7.28
C GLY A 89 8.16 11.53 -6.33
N VAL A 90 7.68 11.15 -5.17
CA VAL A 90 7.26 12.08 -4.12
C VAL A 90 7.61 11.51 -2.74
N VAL A 91 7.85 12.39 -1.78
CA VAL A 91 8.04 12.04 -0.37
C VAL A 91 7.06 12.84 0.47
N TYR A 92 6.30 12.14 1.31
CA TYR A 92 5.41 12.71 2.32
C TYR A 92 5.99 12.48 3.70
N ARG A 93 6.04 13.54 4.55
CA ARG A 93 6.60 13.50 5.91
C ARG A 93 5.87 14.45 6.85
N GLY A 94 6.10 14.29 8.15
CA GLY A 94 5.65 15.21 9.21
C GLY A 94 4.31 14.82 9.83
N GLY A 95 3.51 14.03 9.15
CA GLY A 95 2.27 13.48 9.68
C GLY A 95 2.43 12.09 10.28
N THR A 96 1.30 11.48 10.63
CA THR A 96 1.25 10.13 11.21
C THR A 96 0.03 9.39 10.66
N ILE A 97 0.22 8.14 10.25
CA ILE A 97 -0.87 7.18 10.03
C ILE A 97 -0.88 6.28 11.27
N PRO A 98 -1.94 6.30 12.08
CA PRO A 98 -2.00 5.51 13.30
C PRO A 98 -2.04 4.00 13.00
N VAL A 99 -1.70 3.21 13.99
CA VAL A 99 -1.82 1.75 13.93
C VAL A 99 -3.25 1.36 13.59
N GLY A 100 -3.43 0.45 12.64
CA GLY A 100 -4.74 0.03 12.13
C GLY A 100 -5.45 1.05 11.25
N GLY A 101 -4.81 2.21 10.98
CA GLY A 101 -5.32 3.23 10.07
C GLY A 101 -4.74 3.13 8.67
N TYR A 102 -5.24 3.94 7.75
CA TYR A 102 -4.67 4.16 6.42
C TYR A 102 -4.77 5.63 6.02
N LEU A 103 -4.00 6.02 4.99
CA LEU A 103 -4.06 7.35 4.40
C LEU A 103 -3.90 7.23 2.88
N ASP A 104 -4.61 8.10 2.16
CA ASP A 104 -4.58 8.20 0.72
C ASP A 104 -3.76 9.43 0.29
N PHE A 105 -2.83 9.21 -0.66
CA PHE A 105 -2.03 10.25 -1.30
C PHE A 105 -2.36 10.28 -2.78
N THR A 106 -2.85 11.44 -3.28
CA THR A 106 -3.48 11.54 -4.58
C THR A 106 -2.73 12.49 -5.51
N PHE A 107 -2.65 12.14 -6.78
CA PHE A 107 -2.03 12.94 -7.83
C PHE A 107 -2.61 12.62 -9.21
N LEU A 108 -2.45 13.56 -10.17
CA LEU A 108 -2.84 13.38 -11.55
C LEU A 108 -1.64 12.96 -12.39
N GLY A 109 -1.86 12.00 -13.28
CA GLY A 109 -0.86 11.52 -14.22
C GLY A 109 -1.49 11.00 -15.50
N THR A 110 -0.67 10.89 -16.55
CA THR A 110 -1.07 10.33 -17.83
C THR A 110 -0.14 9.18 -18.18
N PRO A 111 -0.64 7.94 -18.35
CA PRO A 111 0.15 6.83 -18.86
C PRO A 111 0.36 6.99 -20.36
N PHE A 112 1.58 6.71 -20.84
CA PHE A 112 1.93 6.83 -22.25
C PHE A 112 2.44 5.53 -22.87
N SER A 113 2.32 4.42 -22.17
CA SER A 113 2.67 3.09 -22.68
C SER A 113 1.73 2.04 -22.10
N LYS A 114 1.23 1.15 -22.95
CA LYS A 114 0.39 0.01 -22.55
C LYS A 114 1.16 -1.01 -21.74
N GLY A 115 0.44 -1.80 -20.95
CA GLY A 115 0.98 -2.88 -20.15
C GLY A 115 0.96 -2.59 -18.65
N GLN A 116 1.61 -3.43 -17.89
CA GLN A 116 1.69 -3.29 -16.45
C GLN A 116 2.68 -2.21 -16.05
N THR A 117 2.26 -1.27 -15.23
CA THR A 117 3.13 -0.28 -14.60
C THR A 117 3.34 -0.65 -13.12
N VAL A 118 4.59 -0.58 -12.65
CA VAL A 118 4.97 -0.98 -11.30
C VAL A 118 5.29 0.25 -10.47
N TRP A 119 4.53 0.44 -9.39
CA TRP A 119 4.64 1.56 -8.47
C TRP A 119 5.34 1.10 -7.19
N LYS A 120 6.51 1.65 -6.93
CA LYS A 120 7.28 1.30 -5.73
C LYS A 120 7.02 2.31 -4.63
N ALA A 121 6.84 1.82 -3.41
CA ALA A 121 6.69 2.67 -2.25
C ALA A 121 7.62 2.23 -1.11
N TYR A 122 7.89 3.16 -0.21
CA TYR A 122 8.75 2.93 0.95
C TYR A 122 8.11 3.59 2.15
N GLN A 123 7.70 2.78 3.09
CA GLN A 123 6.95 3.19 4.27
C GLN A 123 7.89 3.23 5.48
N THR A 124 8.07 4.42 6.06
CA THR A 124 8.88 4.60 7.26
C THR A 124 7.99 4.63 8.48
N TYR A 125 8.33 3.84 9.47
CA TYR A 125 7.62 3.74 10.74
C TYR A 125 8.28 4.59 11.83
N GLY A 126 7.54 4.86 12.92
CA GLY A 126 8.02 5.68 14.04
C GLY A 126 9.24 5.13 14.79
N ASP A 127 9.56 3.85 14.62
CA ASP A 127 10.78 3.22 15.11
C ASP A 127 11.99 3.36 14.18
N GLY A 128 11.85 4.13 13.09
CA GLY A 128 12.88 4.37 12.08
C GLY A 128 13.04 3.25 11.05
N LYS A 129 12.35 2.13 11.18
CA LYS A 129 12.41 1.05 10.18
C LYS A 129 11.65 1.43 8.92
N VAL A 130 12.17 0.98 7.77
CA VAL A 130 11.56 1.19 6.46
C VAL A 130 11.11 -0.14 5.89
N LYS A 131 9.83 -0.24 5.53
CA LYS A 131 9.28 -1.34 4.75
C LYS A 131 9.30 -0.94 3.27
N PRO A 132 10.13 -1.58 2.44
CA PRO A 132 10.07 -1.38 1.00
C PRO A 132 8.93 -2.21 0.40
N TRP A 133 8.08 -1.58 -0.37
CA TRP A 133 7.05 -2.18 -1.23
C TRP A 133 7.56 -2.08 -2.66
N SER A 134 8.56 -2.89 -2.99
CA SER A 134 9.36 -2.79 -4.21
C SER A 134 9.70 -4.12 -4.86
N GLY A 135 9.21 -5.22 -4.28
CA GLY A 135 9.32 -6.56 -4.85
C GLY A 135 8.47 -6.72 -6.12
N PRO A 136 8.49 -7.89 -6.77
CA PRO A 136 7.60 -8.19 -7.87
C PRO A 136 6.14 -7.98 -7.46
N PRO A 137 5.29 -7.40 -8.33
CA PRO A 137 3.86 -7.35 -8.08
C PRO A 137 3.29 -8.76 -7.90
N GLU A 138 2.28 -8.88 -7.07
CA GLU A 138 1.57 -10.15 -6.91
C GLU A 138 0.59 -10.39 -8.05
N ASP A 139 0.38 -11.65 -8.38
CA ASP A 139 -0.69 -12.05 -9.26
C ASP A 139 -2.05 -11.84 -8.55
N PRO A 140 -3.10 -11.43 -9.26
CA PRO A 140 -4.42 -11.31 -8.67
C PRO A 140 -4.88 -12.61 -8.02
N GLY A 141 -5.14 -12.58 -6.71
CA GLY A 141 -5.55 -13.75 -5.94
C GLY A 141 -4.42 -14.59 -5.35
N ALA A 142 -3.17 -14.18 -5.49
CA ALA A 142 -2.06 -14.79 -4.77
C ALA A 142 -2.24 -14.60 -3.25
N ILE A 143 -1.90 -15.62 -2.49
CA ILE A 143 -1.79 -15.51 -1.03
C ILE A 143 -0.39 -15.00 -0.74
N SER A 144 -0.31 -13.75 -0.27
CA SER A 144 0.96 -13.14 0.10
C SER A 144 1.58 -13.87 1.29
N GLU A 145 2.82 -14.31 1.16
CA GLU A 145 3.61 -14.68 2.33
C GLU A 145 4.07 -13.42 3.06
N GLU A 146 3.91 -13.41 4.38
CA GLU A 146 4.35 -12.29 5.21
C GLU A 146 5.87 -12.12 5.10
N SER A 147 6.30 -11.10 4.36
CA SER A 147 7.69 -10.68 4.36
C SER A 147 7.99 -9.92 5.65
N GLY A 148 9.14 -10.20 6.28
CA GLY A 148 9.53 -9.54 7.54
C GLY A 148 9.45 -8.01 7.49
N PRO A 149 9.53 -7.32 8.63
CA PRO A 149 9.20 -5.89 8.78
C PRO A 149 10.07 -4.93 7.94
N THR A 150 11.19 -5.39 7.42
CA THR A 150 12.10 -4.63 6.55
C THR A 150 12.39 -5.32 5.22
N ALA A 151 11.92 -6.55 5.03
CA ALA A 151 12.05 -7.26 3.75
C ALA A 151 11.11 -6.65 2.70
N PRO A 152 11.51 -6.68 1.40
CA PRO A 152 10.65 -6.17 0.34
C PRO A 152 9.29 -6.90 0.29
N GLY A 153 8.22 -6.13 0.38
CA GLY A 153 6.88 -6.57 0.02
C GLY A 153 6.61 -6.33 -1.46
N PRO A 154 5.47 -6.84 -1.99
CA PRO A 154 5.11 -6.64 -3.38
C PRO A 154 4.90 -5.16 -3.69
N ALA A 155 5.33 -4.74 -4.88
CA ALA A 155 5.00 -3.42 -5.39
C ALA A 155 3.57 -3.40 -5.93
N ALA A 156 2.89 -2.26 -5.84
CA ALA A 156 1.59 -2.10 -6.46
C ALA A 156 1.70 -2.06 -7.99
N ALA A 157 0.70 -2.57 -8.68
CA ALA A 157 0.64 -2.58 -10.14
C ALA A 157 -0.65 -1.95 -10.66
N VAL A 158 -0.52 -1.23 -11.79
CA VAL A 158 -1.66 -0.69 -12.54
C VAL A 158 -1.55 -1.13 -13.99
N GLN A 159 -2.63 -1.68 -14.53
CA GLN A 159 -2.71 -2.11 -15.92
C GLN A 159 -3.17 -0.95 -16.81
N VAL A 160 -2.36 -0.61 -17.80
CA VAL A 160 -2.69 0.36 -18.87
C VAL A 160 -3.21 -0.40 -20.08
N VAL A 161 -4.37 -0.05 -20.59
CA VAL A 161 -5.04 -0.71 -21.72
C VAL A 161 -5.24 0.22 -22.93
#